data_365c0d10950d1ed4f82ac162d8a4d328
#
_entry.id   365c0d10950d1ed4f82ac162d8a4d328
#
_cell.length_a   1.000
_cell.length_b   1.000
_cell.length_c   1.000
_cell.angle_alpha   90.00
_cell.angle_beta   90.00
_cell.angle_gamma   90.00
#
_symmetry.space_group_name_H-M   'P 1'
#
loop_
_entity.id
_entity.type
_entity.pdbx_description
1 polymer ?
#
loop_
_entity_poly.entity_id
_entity_poly.type
_entity_poly.pdbx_seq_one_letter_code
_entity_poly.pdbx_strand_id
1 'polypeptide(L)'
;NPRLASYIVGDAENQSIDPLEAAVKENYINIIENKPELQMNNTPLERGIQHMDLYTHSMEDYQTTGYNYVMEYMKHNMSDGEDYSKFENMESFGYTFLQKPLEALNIVFPVEGLQDMINNSEYKSETIKQLIGVSGLKRAMSHKIDKETNSVYDYQYKIDTPIFHQDHIGNYSHKIAKITKLIKQGAQGIIMVYSHYLSAGIIPMALALEEIGFARYSSSKQAKS
;
A
#
# COMPACT_ATOMS: atom_id res chain seq x y z
N ASN A 1 16.47 5.50 9.00
CA ASN A 1 15.06 5.78 9.35
C ASN A 1 14.44 4.51 9.92
N PRO A 2 14.08 4.44 11.22
CA PRO A 2 13.59 3.21 11.85
C PRO A 2 12.29 2.65 11.23
N ARG A 3 11.63 3.40 10.38
CA ARG A 3 10.37 2.99 9.71
C ARG A 3 10.56 2.02 8.54
N LEU A 4 11.78 1.85 8.02
CA LEU A 4 12.07 0.87 6.97
C LEU A 4 12.50 -0.50 7.53
N ALA A 5 12.89 -0.55 8.79
CA ALA A 5 13.40 -1.75 9.45
C ALA A 5 12.33 -2.79 9.80
N SER A 6 11.05 -2.45 9.72
CA SER A 6 9.95 -3.31 10.16
C SER A 6 9.48 -4.37 9.14
N TYR A 7 10.26 -4.66 8.09
CA TYR A 7 9.72 -5.40 6.94
C TYR A 7 10.47 -6.69 6.55
N ILE A 8 11.45 -7.20 7.33
CA ILE A 8 12.21 -8.35 6.86
C ILE A 8 12.42 -9.41 7.93
N VAL A 9 11.75 -10.53 7.84
CA VAL A 9 12.16 -11.81 8.42
C VAL A 9 11.83 -12.92 7.43
N GLY A 10 12.83 -13.61 6.96
CA GLY A 10 12.70 -14.85 6.20
C GLY A 10 13.58 -15.91 6.83
N ASP A 11 13.13 -17.15 6.85
CA ASP A 11 13.94 -18.30 7.23
C ASP A 11 15.10 -18.44 6.25
N ALA A 12 16.30 -18.13 6.71
CA ALA A 12 17.53 -18.28 5.94
C ALA A 12 18.47 -19.25 6.62
N GLU A 13 18.29 -20.54 6.37
CA GLU A 13 19.40 -21.48 6.46
C GLU A 13 20.12 -21.48 5.08
N ASN A 14 21.35 -20.91 5.05
CA ASN A 14 22.37 -21.07 4.01
C ASN A 14 22.17 -20.43 2.62
N GLN A 15 21.94 -19.11 2.56
CA GLN A 15 22.29 -18.34 1.35
C GLN A 15 23.12 -17.10 1.73
N SER A 16 24.02 -16.66 0.84
CA SER A 16 24.79 -15.42 1.03
C SER A 16 23.82 -14.26 1.17
N ILE A 17 23.68 -13.72 2.38
CA ILE A 17 22.73 -12.67 2.71
C ILE A 17 23.14 -11.40 1.95
N ASP A 18 22.21 -10.83 1.19
CA ASP A 18 22.37 -9.51 0.55
C ASP A 18 22.74 -8.48 1.64
N PRO A 19 23.73 -7.60 1.42
CA PRO A 19 24.09 -6.54 2.38
C PRO A 19 22.90 -5.69 2.84
N LEU A 20 21.91 -5.48 1.98
CA LEU A 20 20.66 -4.77 2.33
C LEU A 20 19.82 -5.58 3.31
N GLU A 21 19.69 -6.87 3.08
CA GLU A 21 18.97 -7.80 3.96
C GLU A 21 19.64 -7.90 5.34
N ALA A 22 20.97 -7.96 5.38
CA ALA A 22 21.74 -7.95 6.62
C ALA A 22 21.52 -6.65 7.42
N ALA A 23 21.57 -5.49 6.76
CA ALA A 23 21.35 -4.18 7.39
C ALA A 23 19.93 -4.04 7.95
N VAL A 24 18.93 -4.57 7.27
CA VAL A 24 17.53 -4.55 7.74
C VAL A 24 17.36 -5.50 8.93
N LYS A 25 17.96 -6.67 8.89
CA LYS A 25 17.94 -7.65 9.98
C LYS A 25 18.60 -7.11 11.24
N GLU A 26 19.75 -6.44 11.11
CA GLU A 26 20.44 -5.78 12.20
C GLU A 26 19.59 -4.67 12.84
N ASN A 27 18.96 -3.81 12.03
CA ASN A 27 18.06 -2.79 12.52
C ASN A 27 16.81 -3.35 13.22
N TYR A 28 16.28 -4.47 12.75
CA TYR A 28 15.18 -5.18 13.38
C TYR A 28 15.54 -5.71 14.78
N ILE A 29 16.68 -6.38 14.90
CA ILE A 29 17.19 -6.86 16.20
C ILE A 29 17.36 -5.67 17.15
N ASN A 30 17.92 -4.57 16.68
CA ASN A 30 18.12 -3.36 17.48
C ASN A 30 16.79 -2.77 18.00
N ILE A 31 15.72 -2.79 17.21
CA ILE A 31 14.37 -2.34 17.64
C ILE A 31 13.81 -3.26 18.74
N ILE A 32 14.00 -4.56 18.63
CA ILE A 32 13.52 -5.52 19.63
C ILE A 32 14.31 -5.41 20.93
N GLU A 33 15.64 -5.29 20.85
CA GLU A 33 16.53 -5.18 21.99
C GLU A 33 16.36 -3.85 22.73
N ASN A 34 16.11 -2.76 22.00
CA ASN A 34 15.92 -1.41 22.54
C ASN A 34 14.44 -0.99 22.63
N LYS A 35 13.54 -1.95 22.86
CA LYS A 35 12.12 -1.63 23.06
C LYS A 35 11.93 -0.67 24.25
N PRO A 36 10.99 0.26 24.19
CA PRO A 36 10.70 1.14 25.31
C PRO A 36 10.18 0.33 26.50
N GLU A 37 10.65 0.66 27.69
CA GLU A 37 10.19 0.04 28.94
C GLU A 37 8.80 0.52 29.36
N LEU A 38 8.43 1.72 28.92
CA LEU A 38 7.18 2.38 29.24
C LEU A 38 6.32 2.63 28.00
N GLN A 39 5.02 2.54 28.19
CA GLN A 39 4.02 3.03 27.23
C GLN A 39 3.97 4.56 27.24
N MET A 40 3.27 5.17 26.24
CA MET A 40 3.11 6.63 26.15
C MET A 40 2.41 7.25 27.35
N ASN A 41 1.66 6.48 28.12
CA ASN A 41 0.98 6.90 29.35
C ASN A 41 1.83 6.69 30.62
N ASN A 42 3.14 6.42 30.46
CA ASN A 42 4.11 6.10 31.53
C ASN A 42 3.82 4.81 32.33
N THR A 43 2.95 3.94 31.86
CA THR A 43 2.80 2.63 32.47
C THR A 43 3.84 1.65 31.91
N PRO A 44 4.29 0.66 32.72
CA PRO A 44 5.22 -0.36 32.23
C PRO A 44 4.66 -1.10 31.00
N LEU A 45 5.52 -1.37 30.02
CA LEU A 45 5.18 -2.22 28.89
C LEU A 45 5.31 -3.68 29.32
N GLU A 46 4.24 -4.26 29.84
CA GLU A 46 4.25 -5.64 30.36
C GLU A 46 4.49 -6.69 29.27
N ARG A 47 4.03 -6.37 28.04
CA ARG A 47 4.21 -7.26 26.86
C ARG A 47 4.63 -6.44 25.64
N GLY A 48 5.85 -6.66 25.17
CA GLY A 48 6.30 -6.17 23.87
C GLY A 48 5.75 -7.02 22.71
N ILE A 49 6.10 -6.65 21.48
CA ILE A 49 5.85 -7.48 20.30
C ILE A 49 6.55 -8.82 20.50
N GLN A 50 5.79 -9.90 20.56
CA GLN A 50 6.31 -11.25 20.82
C GLN A 50 6.66 -11.99 19.53
N HIS A 51 5.96 -11.68 18.44
CA HIS A 51 6.16 -12.28 17.12
C HIS A 51 6.10 -11.21 16.06
N MET A 52 7.00 -11.30 15.10
CA MET A 52 7.00 -10.46 13.92
C MET A 52 7.40 -11.30 12.72
N ASP A 53 6.49 -11.40 11.77
CA ASP A 53 6.70 -12.11 10.52
C ASP A 53 6.76 -11.10 9.38
N LEU A 54 7.72 -11.29 8.49
CA LEU A 54 7.81 -10.55 7.24
C LEU A 54 7.28 -11.41 6.10
N TYR A 55 6.37 -10.83 5.34
CA TYR A 55 5.87 -11.43 4.12
C TYR A 55 6.37 -10.65 2.91
N THR A 56 7.29 -11.22 2.17
CA THR A 56 7.75 -10.69 0.88
C THR A 56 6.89 -11.23 -0.25
N HIS A 57 6.59 -10.39 -1.23
CA HIS A 57 5.84 -10.76 -2.43
C HIS A 57 6.41 -10.06 -3.64
N SER A 58 6.52 -10.79 -4.74
CA SER A 58 6.68 -10.21 -6.07
C SER A 58 5.33 -9.63 -6.52
N MET A 59 5.38 -8.48 -7.17
CA MET A 59 4.23 -8.01 -7.95
C MET A 59 4.13 -8.87 -9.20
N GLU A 60 2.91 -9.12 -9.64
CA GLU A 60 2.63 -9.89 -10.83
C GLU A 60 1.79 -9.07 -11.83
N ASP A 61 1.84 -9.48 -13.08
CA ASP A 61 0.98 -9.02 -14.16
C ASP A 61 0.77 -7.49 -14.24
N TYR A 62 -0.47 -7.07 -14.09
CA TYR A 62 -0.86 -5.69 -14.30
C TYR A 62 -0.24 -4.72 -13.27
N GLN A 63 -0.06 -5.12 -12.01
CA GLN A 63 0.58 -4.27 -11.02
C GLN A 63 2.03 -3.98 -11.40
N THR A 64 2.77 -4.96 -11.90
CA THR A 64 4.14 -4.78 -12.40
C THR A 64 4.16 -3.81 -13.59
N THR A 65 3.23 -3.97 -14.52
CA THR A 65 3.09 -3.07 -15.67
C THR A 65 2.85 -1.62 -15.22
N GLY A 66 1.91 -1.43 -14.29
CA GLY A 66 1.60 -0.10 -13.75
C GLY A 66 2.78 0.52 -12.98
N TYR A 67 3.47 -0.27 -12.18
CA TYR A 67 4.67 0.18 -11.47
C TYR A 67 5.78 0.62 -12.43
N ASN A 68 6.05 -0.21 -13.45
CA ASN A 68 7.05 0.10 -14.46
C ASN A 68 6.70 1.39 -15.23
N TYR A 69 5.41 1.59 -15.57
CA TYR A 69 4.96 2.84 -16.17
C TYR A 69 5.27 4.06 -15.27
N VAL A 70 5.01 3.96 -13.97
CA VAL A 70 5.34 5.02 -13.01
C VAL A 70 6.83 5.30 -12.98
N MET A 71 7.67 4.24 -12.96
CA MET A 71 9.13 4.39 -12.91
C MET A 71 9.68 5.01 -14.19
N GLU A 72 9.22 4.58 -15.37
CA GLU A 72 9.65 5.16 -16.65
C GLU A 72 9.19 6.62 -16.80
N TYR A 73 7.95 6.94 -16.43
CA TYR A 73 7.49 8.32 -16.36
C TYR A 73 8.42 9.19 -15.49
N MET A 74 8.82 8.69 -14.33
CA MET A 74 9.71 9.43 -13.44
C MET A 74 11.09 9.63 -14.05
N LYS A 75 11.68 8.60 -14.68
CA LYS A 75 12.98 8.70 -15.36
C LYS A 75 12.94 9.76 -16.48
N HIS A 76 11.90 9.74 -17.31
CA HIS A 76 11.75 10.72 -18.40
C HIS A 76 11.66 12.16 -17.87
N ASN A 77 10.90 12.37 -16.79
CA ASN A 77 10.75 13.72 -16.23
C ASN A 77 11.98 14.20 -15.43
N MET A 78 12.86 13.28 -15.02
CA MET A 78 14.16 13.65 -14.40
C MET A 78 15.21 14.05 -15.42
N SER A 79 15.15 13.48 -16.64
CA SER A 79 16.14 13.78 -17.71
C SER A 79 15.92 15.12 -18.37
N ASP A 80 14.73 15.73 -18.27
CA ASP A 80 14.40 17.01 -18.90
C ASP A 80 14.82 18.26 -18.10
N GLY A 81 15.85 18.14 -17.25
CA GLY A 81 16.58 19.30 -16.72
C GLY A 81 15.98 19.98 -15.50
N GLU A 82 15.28 19.28 -14.65
CA GLU A 82 15.10 19.79 -13.28
C GLU A 82 16.42 19.78 -12.54
N ASP A 83 16.88 20.98 -12.29
CA ASP A 83 18.14 21.37 -11.68
C ASP A 83 18.47 20.52 -10.44
N TYR A 84 19.55 19.74 -10.52
CA TYR A 84 20.08 18.96 -9.40
C TYR A 84 20.48 19.84 -8.20
N SER A 85 20.49 21.16 -8.33
CA SER A 85 20.76 22.09 -7.22
C SER A 85 19.62 22.11 -6.17
N LYS A 86 18.43 21.56 -6.47
CA LYS A 86 17.34 21.38 -5.50
C LYS A 86 17.56 20.20 -4.55
N PHE A 87 18.63 19.42 -4.74
CA PHE A 87 19.00 18.30 -3.86
C PHE A 87 19.50 18.71 -2.47
N GLU A 88 19.70 19.99 -2.20
CA GLU A 88 20.11 20.46 -0.86
C GLU A 88 19.05 20.19 0.25
N ASN A 89 17.81 19.86 -0.14
CA ASN A 89 16.77 19.39 0.78
C ASN A 89 16.38 17.92 0.53
N MET A 90 17.35 17.02 0.57
CA MET A 90 17.19 15.59 0.27
C MET A 90 16.08 14.89 1.07
N GLU A 91 15.76 15.34 2.28
CA GLU A 91 14.71 14.70 3.10
C GLU A 91 13.30 14.95 2.56
N SER A 92 12.98 16.18 2.15
CA SER A 92 11.65 16.49 1.60
C SER A 92 11.48 16.01 0.16
N PHE A 93 12.55 16.07 -0.64
CA PHE A 93 12.57 15.57 -2.02
C PHE A 93 12.40 14.05 -2.05
N GLY A 94 13.15 13.31 -1.23
CA GLY A 94 13.06 11.84 -1.16
C GLY A 94 11.64 11.36 -0.87
N TYR A 95 10.93 12.05 0.01
CA TYR A 95 9.57 11.68 0.38
C TYR A 95 8.56 11.91 -0.76
N THR A 96 8.61 13.09 -1.38
CA THR A 96 7.72 13.46 -2.50
C THR A 96 8.00 12.62 -3.74
N PHE A 97 9.27 12.34 -3.99
CA PHE A 97 9.71 11.54 -5.13
C PHE A 97 9.26 10.07 -4.99
N LEU A 98 9.43 9.48 -3.82
CA LEU A 98 9.09 8.07 -3.58
C LEU A 98 7.59 7.83 -3.41
N GLN A 99 6.77 8.87 -3.22
CA GLN A 99 5.34 8.71 -2.98
C GLN A 99 4.64 7.93 -4.10
N LYS A 100 4.86 8.31 -5.36
CA LYS A 100 4.20 7.66 -6.51
C LYS A 100 4.57 6.18 -6.65
N PRO A 101 5.86 5.80 -6.65
CA PRO A 101 6.26 4.39 -6.62
C PRO A 101 5.67 3.62 -5.43
N LEU A 102 5.68 4.19 -4.23
CA LEU A 102 5.15 3.54 -3.03
C LEU A 102 3.64 3.35 -3.11
N GLU A 103 2.89 4.29 -3.70
CA GLU A 103 1.46 4.10 -3.97
C GLU A 103 1.22 2.96 -4.97
N ALA A 104 2.01 2.88 -6.05
CA ALA A 104 1.94 1.81 -7.03
C ALA A 104 2.31 0.43 -6.45
N LEU A 105 3.28 0.38 -5.51
CA LEU A 105 3.61 -0.83 -4.74
C LEU A 105 2.47 -1.28 -3.81
N ASN A 106 1.56 -0.39 -3.45
CA ASN A 106 0.39 -0.77 -2.67
C ASN A 106 -0.75 -1.22 -3.58
N ILE A 107 -1.11 -0.43 -4.57
CA ILE A 107 -2.16 -0.74 -5.55
C ILE A 107 -2.01 0.11 -6.81
N VAL A 108 -2.32 -0.46 -7.96
CA VAL A 108 -2.56 0.26 -9.21
C VAL A 108 -4.02 0.09 -9.65
N PHE A 109 -4.59 1.12 -10.25
CA PHE A 109 -5.95 1.09 -10.77
C PHE A 109 -5.93 0.83 -12.28
N PRO A 110 -6.95 0.14 -12.85
CA PRO A 110 -6.96 -0.19 -14.26
C PRO A 110 -7.00 1.04 -15.15
N VAL A 111 -6.13 1.06 -16.14
CA VAL A 111 -6.08 2.06 -17.23
C VAL A 111 -6.07 1.32 -18.55
N GLU A 112 -6.97 1.65 -19.44
CA GLU A 112 -7.05 1.04 -20.77
C GLU A 112 -5.82 1.40 -21.62
N GLY A 113 -5.33 0.44 -22.40
CA GLY A 113 -4.21 0.65 -23.31
C GLY A 113 -2.87 0.92 -22.63
N LEU A 114 -2.71 0.61 -21.33
CA LEU A 114 -1.47 0.90 -20.58
C LEU A 114 -0.25 0.24 -21.23
N GLN A 115 -0.38 -1.00 -21.69
CA GLN A 115 0.71 -1.74 -22.35
C GLN A 115 1.10 -1.10 -23.67
N ASP A 116 0.13 -0.61 -24.44
CA ASP A 116 0.39 0.08 -25.71
C ASP A 116 1.10 1.41 -25.47
N MET A 117 0.73 2.15 -24.41
CA MET A 117 1.42 3.39 -24.02
C MET A 117 2.90 3.10 -23.67
N ILE A 118 3.18 2.00 -22.98
CA ILE A 118 4.56 1.57 -22.66
C ILE A 118 5.32 1.26 -23.97
N ASN A 119 4.73 0.44 -24.81
CA ASN A 119 5.34 0.03 -26.09
C ASN A 119 5.66 1.22 -26.99
N ASN A 120 4.84 2.27 -26.95
CA ASN A 120 5.02 3.51 -27.68
C ASN A 120 5.86 4.56 -26.95
N SER A 121 6.37 4.24 -25.74
CA SER A 121 7.07 5.21 -24.86
C SER A 121 6.28 6.47 -24.56
N GLU A 122 4.95 6.33 -24.44
CA GLU A 122 4.02 7.43 -24.13
C GLU A 122 3.81 7.55 -22.62
N TYR A 123 4.63 8.36 -21.95
CA TYR A 123 4.54 8.57 -20.49
C TYR A 123 3.90 9.92 -20.17
N LYS A 124 2.67 9.90 -19.65
CA LYS A 124 1.84 11.10 -19.39
C LYS A 124 1.47 11.23 -17.92
N SER A 125 1.55 12.44 -17.38
CA SER A 125 1.13 12.76 -16.01
C SER A 125 -0.34 12.39 -15.75
N GLU A 126 -1.20 12.52 -16.76
CA GLU A 126 -2.61 12.18 -16.63
C GLU A 126 -2.84 10.68 -16.42
N THR A 127 -2.06 9.85 -17.12
CA THR A 127 -2.08 8.38 -16.93
C THR A 127 -1.62 8.00 -15.53
N ILE A 128 -0.59 8.66 -14.99
CA ILE A 128 -0.14 8.44 -13.60
C ILE A 128 -1.28 8.72 -12.60
N LYS A 129 -2.00 9.85 -12.76
CA LYS A 129 -3.15 10.17 -11.89
C LYS A 129 -4.26 9.13 -11.96
N GLN A 130 -4.44 8.49 -13.12
CA GLN A 130 -5.43 7.41 -13.28
C GLN A 130 -4.97 6.09 -12.68
N LEU A 131 -3.66 5.83 -12.67
CA LEU A 131 -3.07 4.60 -12.16
C LEU A 131 -3.02 4.52 -10.65
N ILE A 132 -2.79 5.65 -9.96
CA ILE A 132 -2.50 5.64 -8.52
C ILE A 132 -3.30 6.70 -7.76
N GLY A 133 -3.32 6.56 -6.44
CA GLY A 133 -3.81 7.58 -5.51
C GLY A 133 -5.31 7.85 -5.57
N VAL A 134 -5.67 9.07 -5.16
CA VAL A 134 -7.08 9.50 -5.03
C VAL A 134 -7.83 9.46 -6.36
N SER A 135 -7.19 9.91 -7.45
CA SER A 135 -7.84 9.98 -8.76
C SER A 135 -8.06 8.61 -9.36
N GLY A 136 -7.12 7.67 -9.18
CA GLY A 136 -7.28 6.27 -9.57
C GLY A 136 -8.47 5.62 -8.84
N LEU A 137 -8.54 5.79 -7.52
CA LEU A 137 -9.65 5.29 -6.72
C LEU A 137 -11.00 5.90 -7.16
N LYS A 138 -11.09 7.22 -7.35
CA LYS A 138 -12.31 7.91 -7.80
C LYS A 138 -12.76 7.51 -9.20
N ARG A 139 -11.83 7.07 -10.05
CA ARG A 139 -12.16 6.55 -11.36
C ARG A 139 -12.74 5.13 -11.26
N ALA A 140 -12.18 4.29 -10.41
CA ALA A 140 -12.65 2.92 -10.21
C ALA A 140 -13.94 2.84 -9.38
N MET A 141 -14.12 3.74 -8.41
CA MET A 141 -15.21 3.71 -7.43
C MET A 141 -15.94 5.04 -7.36
N SER A 142 -17.27 4.98 -7.27
CA SER A 142 -18.09 6.06 -6.75
C SER A 142 -18.33 5.85 -5.25
N HIS A 143 -18.70 6.92 -4.55
CA HIS A 143 -19.06 6.87 -3.14
C HIS A 143 -20.13 7.92 -2.83
N LYS A 144 -20.90 7.69 -1.79
CA LYS A 144 -21.82 8.67 -1.21
C LYS A 144 -21.18 9.31 0.01
N ILE A 145 -21.53 10.55 0.26
CA ILE A 145 -21.09 11.31 1.44
C ILE A 145 -22.33 11.59 2.30
N ASP A 146 -22.27 11.20 3.54
CA ASP A 146 -23.25 11.62 4.54
C ASP A 146 -23.06 13.12 4.82
N LYS A 147 -24.11 13.89 4.58
CA LYS A 147 -24.08 15.34 4.72
C LYS A 147 -24.00 15.83 6.18
N GLU A 148 -24.45 15.01 7.13
CA GLU A 148 -24.44 15.36 8.56
C GLU A 148 -23.09 15.07 9.19
N THR A 149 -22.52 13.90 8.88
CA THR A 149 -21.26 13.44 9.47
C THR A 149 -20.04 13.73 8.61
N ASN A 150 -20.24 14.14 7.35
CA ASN A 150 -19.23 14.26 6.30
C ASN A 150 -18.43 12.97 6.08
N SER A 151 -19.02 11.84 6.44
CA SER A 151 -18.42 10.52 6.30
C SER A 151 -18.67 9.96 4.91
N VAL A 152 -17.65 9.34 4.33
CA VAL A 152 -17.77 8.63 3.05
C VAL A 152 -18.34 7.24 3.31
N TYR A 153 -19.36 6.87 2.57
CA TYR A 153 -19.99 5.56 2.64
C TYR A 153 -20.47 5.08 1.28
N ASP A 154 -20.89 3.82 1.20
CA ASP A 154 -21.52 3.20 0.02
C ASP A 154 -20.64 3.34 -1.24
N TYR A 155 -19.49 2.71 -1.24
CA TYR A 155 -18.64 2.60 -2.42
C TYR A 155 -19.27 1.64 -3.45
N GLN A 156 -19.30 2.07 -4.71
CA GLN A 156 -19.83 1.28 -5.83
C GLN A 156 -18.83 1.32 -6.99
N TYR A 157 -18.65 0.21 -7.69
CA TYR A 157 -17.82 0.14 -8.87
C TYR A 157 -18.37 1.04 -9.99
N LYS A 158 -17.48 1.78 -10.62
CA LYS A 158 -17.73 2.54 -11.86
C LYS A 158 -17.21 1.82 -13.11
N ILE A 159 -16.46 0.76 -12.87
CA ILE A 159 -15.83 -0.09 -13.88
C ILE A 159 -16.45 -1.48 -13.81
N ASP A 160 -16.47 -2.21 -14.92
CA ASP A 160 -17.11 -3.53 -15.01
C ASP A 160 -16.38 -4.58 -14.19
N THR A 161 -15.07 -4.46 -14.02
CA THR A 161 -14.27 -5.41 -13.26
C THR A 161 -14.30 -5.07 -11.77
N PRO A 162 -14.77 -5.98 -10.90
CA PRO A 162 -14.73 -5.78 -9.44
C PRO A 162 -13.30 -5.98 -8.91
N ILE A 163 -12.47 -4.94 -9.02
CA ILE A 163 -11.03 -5.02 -8.77
C ILE A 163 -10.65 -5.41 -7.34
N PHE A 164 -11.55 -5.22 -6.36
CA PHE A 164 -11.32 -5.60 -4.96
C PHE A 164 -11.79 -7.03 -4.65
N HIS A 165 -12.51 -7.67 -5.57
CA HIS A 165 -12.91 -9.06 -5.42
C HIS A 165 -11.69 -9.98 -5.38
N GLN A 166 -11.76 -11.09 -4.62
CA GLN A 166 -10.62 -12.00 -4.41
C GLN A 166 -10.00 -12.55 -5.70
N ASP A 167 -10.81 -12.75 -6.72
CA ASP A 167 -10.35 -13.29 -8.02
C ASP A 167 -9.58 -12.25 -8.86
N HIS A 168 -9.71 -10.97 -8.54
CA HIS A 168 -9.14 -9.89 -9.34
C HIS A 168 -8.09 -9.06 -8.60
N ILE A 169 -8.20 -8.94 -7.27
CA ILE A 169 -7.35 -8.03 -6.48
C ILE A 169 -5.86 -8.33 -6.65
N GLY A 170 -5.48 -9.59 -6.87
CA GLY A 170 -4.09 -9.98 -7.11
C GLY A 170 -3.44 -9.26 -8.29
N ASN A 171 -4.20 -8.99 -9.37
CA ASN A 171 -3.70 -8.26 -10.55
C ASN A 171 -3.36 -6.80 -10.24
N TYR A 172 -4.03 -6.19 -9.27
CA TYR A 172 -3.93 -4.76 -8.96
C TYR A 172 -3.16 -4.48 -7.68
N SER A 173 -3.22 -5.40 -6.71
CA SER A 173 -2.52 -5.33 -5.43
C SER A 173 -2.21 -6.71 -4.87
N HIS A 174 -1.03 -7.20 -5.11
CA HIS A 174 -0.58 -8.48 -4.55
C HIS A 174 -0.51 -8.44 -3.01
N LYS A 175 -0.14 -7.29 -2.47
CA LYS A 175 -0.09 -7.03 -1.02
C LYS A 175 -1.47 -7.18 -0.37
N ILE A 176 -2.50 -6.52 -0.90
CA ILE A 176 -3.87 -6.60 -0.36
C ILE A 176 -4.41 -8.02 -0.54
N ALA A 177 -4.21 -8.63 -1.70
CA ALA A 177 -4.61 -10.03 -1.94
C ALA A 177 -4.04 -10.99 -0.90
N LYS A 178 -2.76 -10.81 -0.55
CA LYS A 178 -2.13 -11.65 0.47
C LYS A 178 -2.65 -11.39 1.87
N ILE A 179 -2.81 -10.12 2.26
CA ILE A 179 -3.33 -9.77 3.58
C ILE A 179 -4.75 -10.30 3.75
N THR A 180 -5.64 -10.09 2.79
CA THR A 180 -7.02 -10.61 2.84
C THR A 180 -7.05 -12.13 2.91
N LYS A 181 -6.17 -12.81 2.17
CA LYS A 181 -6.03 -14.28 2.24
C LYS A 181 -5.60 -14.74 3.63
N LEU A 182 -4.61 -14.10 4.25
CA LEU A 182 -4.15 -14.42 5.60
C LEU A 182 -5.26 -14.21 6.64
N ILE A 183 -5.99 -13.09 6.55
CA ILE A 183 -7.12 -12.80 7.43
C ILE A 183 -8.21 -13.87 7.30
N LYS A 184 -8.55 -14.29 6.07
CA LYS A 184 -9.56 -15.32 5.80
C LYS A 184 -9.13 -16.71 6.29
N GLN A 185 -7.84 -17.02 6.28
CA GLN A 185 -7.30 -18.34 6.66
C GLN A 185 -7.31 -18.61 8.16
N GLY A 186 -7.71 -17.67 8.99
CA GLY A 186 -7.96 -17.96 10.40
C GLY A 186 -7.21 -17.10 11.39
N ALA A 187 -6.93 -15.86 11.08
CA ALA A 187 -6.49 -14.93 12.09
C ALA A 187 -7.57 -14.81 13.18
N GLN A 188 -7.24 -15.23 14.40
CA GLN A 188 -8.14 -15.13 15.55
C GLN A 188 -7.84 -13.86 16.34
N GLY A 189 -8.87 -13.20 16.83
CA GLY A 189 -8.76 -12.02 17.66
C GLY A 189 -8.93 -10.71 16.90
N ILE A 190 -8.43 -9.62 17.47
CA ILE A 190 -8.51 -8.29 16.89
C ILE A 190 -7.37 -8.11 15.89
N ILE A 191 -7.71 -7.75 14.66
CA ILE A 191 -6.74 -7.50 13.60
C ILE A 191 -6.67 -6.00 13.39
N MET A 192 -5.46 -5.43 13.50
CA MET A 192 -5.20 -4.03 13.16
C MET A 192 -4.42 -3.97 11.86
N VAL A 193 -4.94 -3.25 10.88
CA VAL A 193 -4.25 -2.96 9.61
C VAL A 193 -3.84 -1.50 9.60
N TYR A 194 -2.57 -1.23 9.40
CA TYR A 194 -2.02 0.11 9.26
C TYR A 194 -1.49 0.36 7.86
N SER A 195 -1.79 1.53 7.32
CA SER A 195 -1.19 2.04 6.08
C SER A 195 -0.95 3.52 6.21
N HIS A 196 0.18 3.98 5.66
CA HIS A 196 0.47 5.42 5.54
C HIS A 196 -0.41 6.10 4.48
N TYR A 197 -0.90 5.32 3.50
CA TYR A 197 -1.70 5.82 2.38
C TYR A 197 -3.19 5.57 2.61
N LEU A 198 -3.99 6.61 2.42
CA LEU A 198 -5.43 6.51 2.53
C LEU A 198 -6.03 5.86 1.26
N SER A 199 -5.89 6.54 0.12
CA SER A 199 -6.52 6.13 -1.15
C SER A 199 -5.79 5.02 -1.90
N ALA A 200 -4.50 4.83 -1.62
CA ALA A 200 -3.70 3.73 -2.16
C ALA A 200 -3.37 2.66 -1.11
N GLY A 201 -4.05 2.63 0.01
CA GLY A 201 -3.78 1.69 1.10
C GLY A 201 -5.04 1.31 1.88
N ILE A 202 -5.42 2.11 2.89
CA ILE A 202 -6.45 1.71 3.87
C ILE A 202 -7.84 1.58 3.24
N ILE A 203 -8.23 2.47 2.31
CA ILE A 203 -9.55 2.38 1.64
C ILE A 203 -9.60 1.15 0.73
N PRO A 204 -8.65 0.90 -0.19
CA PRO A 204 -8.58 -0.35 -0.95
C PRO A 204 -8.61 -1.61 -0.07
N MET A 205 -7.88 -1.59 1.04
CA MET A 205 -7.88 -2.71 1.99
C MET A 205 -9.25 -2.94 2.61
N ALA A 206 -9.94 -1.88 3.03
CA ALA A 206 -11.30 -1.96 3.59
C ALA A 206 -12.29 -2.51 2.56
N LEU A 207 -12.22 -2.03 1.32
CA LEU A 207 -13.08 -2.51 0.23
C LEU A 207 -12.84 -4.01 -0.07
N ALA A 208 -11.58 -4.43 -0.10
CA ALA A 208 -11.25 -5.85 -0.28
C ALA A 208 -11.71 -6.72 0.90
N LEU A 209 -11.72 -6.19 2.12
CA LEU A 209 -12.30 -6.88 3.29
C LEU A 209 -13.83 -6.97 3.20
N GLU A 210 -14.52 -5.93 2.73
CA GLU A 210 -15.96 -5.96 2.49
C GLU A 210 -16.34 -7.05 1.46
N GLU A 211 -15.56 -7.19 0.39
CA GLU A 211 -15.75 -8.25 -0.63
C GLU A 211 -15.62 -9.68 -0.07
N ILE A 212 -14.88 -9.87 1.01
CA ILE A 212 -14.76 -11.19 1.67
C ILE A 212 -15.73 -11.36 2.86
N GLY A 213 -16.67 -10.43 3.03
CA GLY A 213 -17.78 -10.54 3.98
C GLY A 213 -17.62 -9.77 5.29
N PHE A 214 -16.60 -8.94 5.45
CA PHE A 214 -16.50 -8.03 6.58
C PHE A 214 -17.50 -6.89 6.42
N ALA A 215 -18.24 -6.60 7.49
CA ALA A 215 -19.17 -5.49 7.52
C ALA A 215 -18.50 -4.24 8.10
N ARG A 216 -18.76 -3.10 7.47
CA ARG A 216 -18.33 -1.80 8.00
C ARG A 216 -19.07 -1.50 9.29
N TYR A 217 -18.35 -1.14 10.34
CA TYR A 217 -18.98 -0.61 11.54
C TYR A 217 -19.55 0.79 11.23
N SER A 218 -20.87 0.94 11.37
CA SER A 218 -21.52 2.24 11.28
C SER A 218 -22.17 2.55 12.64
N SER A 219 -21.85 3.68 13.20
CA SER A 219 -22.48 4.17 14.44
C SER A 219 -23.92 4.70 14.21
N SER A 220 -24.36 4.79 12.98
CA SER A 220 -25.70 5.27 12.63
C SER A 220 -26.69 4.12 12.50
N LYS A 221 -27.89 4.34 13.00
CA LYS A 221 -29.07 3.46 13.17
C LYS A 221 -29.58 2.73 11.90
N GLN A 222 -28.76 2.42 10.91
CA GLN A 222 -29.19 1.76 9.68
C GLN A 222 -28.94 0.24 9.63
N ALA A 223 -28.72 -0.39 10.77
CA ALA A 223 -28.84 -1.84 10.88
C ALA A 223 -30.31 -2.21 11.15
N LYS A 224 -31.19 -1.86 10.22
CA LYS A 224 -32.59 -2.36 10.18
C LYS A 224 -33.01 -2.52 8.73
N SER A 225 -32.75 -3.67 8.19
CA SER A 225 -33.64 -4.46 7.33
C SER A 225 -32.95 -5.72 6.85
#